data_413aa7879e24a9c4d94979f12074333f
#
_entry.id   413aa7879e24a9c4d94979f12074333f
#
_cell.length_a   1.000
_cell.length_b   1.000
_cell.length_c   1.000
_cell.angle_alpha   90.00
_cell.angle_beta   90.00
_cell.angle_gamma   90.00
#
_symmetry.space_group_name_H-M   'P 1'
#
loop_
_entity.id
_entity.type
_entity.pdbx_description
1 polymer ?
#
loop_
_entity_poly.entity_id
_entity_poly.type
_entity_poly.pdbx_seq_one_letter_code
_entity_poly.pdbx_strand_id
1 'polypeptide(L)'
;MTIPLSGTYLIAILWLVFWTGSRDFSLAASGEVIITHASMSTSSIPLWVASRQNFFSKYGVKAKTVWVRGNPAQIATLVSGDTQIAYGGAPTAMAAAVGGRDMKIIASLSSRENLDLVARPGITSAKDLRGKRFGVQSLGGGVWKTATVWLEHFGMDERRDNIQLIVIGDVTVLSQSLESGLIDATVVPGYLSRRLAEKGFTVLGSCEQTRLPSVGMTVLVERPYLQQNGETLQNVMKALVEGMVFIASPKNKPAVLETIMKQFKMTEAAPAEGAYQDVVTLVRLEENRKPYVSMEAMRTLQRLLKTQNPKIGELNVESLVDSSIIKKLDDAGFFEKLYAEYGVK
;
A
#
# COMPACT_ATOMS: atom_id res chain seq x y z
N MET A 1 51.65 -80.51 -6.70
CA MET A 1 52.05 -81.20 -5.45
C MET A 1 51.75 -80.22 -4.33
N THR A 2 50.65 -80.41 -3.71
CA THR A 2 50.36 -80.34 -2.27
C THR A 2 50.85 -79.09 -1.55
N ILE A 3 50.15 -78.51 -0.87
CA ILE A 3 49.29 -78.41 0.19
C ILE A 3 49.33 -77.31 1.15
N PRO A 4 48.53 -77.19 2.10
CA PRO A 4 47.55 -76.14 2.42
C PRO A 4 48.01 -75.32 3.62
N LEU A 5 47.22 -74.40 4.06
CA LEU A 5 46.89 -74.13 5.48
C LEU A 5 46.28 -72.70 5.66
N SER A 6 45.05 -72.63 5.86
CA SER A 6 44.29 -72.33 7.09
C SER A 6 44.94 -71.29 8.03
N GLY A 7 44.30 -70.21 8.16
CA GLY A 7 44.54 -69.20 9.19
C GLY A 7 43.34 -68.26 9.32
N THR A 8 42.44 -68.70 10.20
CA THR A 8 41.25 -67.94 10.58
C THR A 8 41.65 -66.78 11.48
N TYR A 9 41.48 -65.54 11.02
CA TYR A 9 41.55 -64.37 11.90
C TYR A 9 40.17 -63.78 12.08
N LEU A 10 39.66 -63.94 13.29
CA LEU A 10 38.48 -63.19 13.79
C LEU A 10 38.86 -61.73 13.92
N ILE A 11 38.29 -60.89 13.07
CA ILE A 11 38.30 -59.41 13.26
C ILE A 11 36.99 -59.04 13.89
N ALA A 12 37.03 -58.70 15.19
CA ALA A 12 35.91 -58.03 15.90
C ALA A 12 35.80 -56.60 15.43
N ILE A 13 34.76 -56.30 14.64
CA ILE A 13 34.43 -54.92 14.24
C ILE A 13 33.61 -54.31 15.35
N LEU A 14 34.24 -53.41 16.13
CA LEU A 14 33.56 -52.50 17.07
C LEU A 14 32.79 -51.48 16.27
N TRP A 15 31.45 -51.57 16.28
CA TRP A 15 30.57 -50.53 15.80
C TRP A 15 30.52 -49.36 16.81
N LEU A 16 31.32 -48.33 16.59
CA LEU A 16 31.15 -47.00 17.23
C LEU A 16 30.02 -46.28 16.53
N VAL A 17 28.84 -46.29 17.14
CA VAL A 17 27.72 -45.47 16.72
C VAL A 17 28.04 -44.04 17.10
N PHE A 18 28.57 -43.28 16.16
CA PHE A 18 28.60 -41.82 16.25
C PHE A 18 27.19 -41.27 16.02
N TRP A 19 26.50 -41.00 17.12
CA TRP A 19 25.27 -40.25 17.10
C TRP A 19 25.63 -38.77 16.90
N THR A 20 25.88 -38.37 15.68
CA THR A 20 25.95 -36.95 15.28
C THR A 20 24.51 -36.43 15.24
N GLY A 21 24.08 -35.85 16.35
CA GLY A 21 22.87 -35.01 16.35
C GLY A 21 23.09 -33.86 15.38
N SER A 22 22.66 -34.04 14.14
CA SER A 22 22.49 -32.97 13.18
C SER A 22 21.45 -32.03 13.75
N ARG A 23 21.89 -31.00 14.48
CA ARG A 23 21.07 -29.80 14.64
C ARG A 23 21.03 -29.18 13.26
N ASP A 24 19.99 -29.49 12.52
CA ASP A 24 19.59 -28.70 11.38
C ASP A 24 19.26 -27.28 11.90
N PHE A 25 20.32 -26.48 12.03
CA PHE A 25 20.16 -25.05 11.93
C PHE A 25 19.74 -24.79 10.49
N SER A 26 18.44 -24.90 10.23
CA SER A 26 17.83 -24.23 9.10
C SER A 26 18.09 -22.74 9.32
N LEU A 27 19.27 -22.27 8.84
CA LEU A 27 19.37 -20.89 8.44
C LEU A 27 18.35 -20.75 7.29
N ALA A 28 17.12 -20.40 7.63
CA ALA A 28 16.26 -19.78 6.67
C ALA A 28 17.09 -18.59 6.15
N ALA A 29 17.66 -18.75 4.97
CA ALA A 29 18.27 -17.64 4.26
C ALA A 29 17.19 -16.58 4.22
N SER A 30 17.33 -15.53 5.04
CA SER A 30 16.45 -14.40 5.04
C SER A 30 16.64 -13.71 3.70
N GLY A 31 15.95 -14.22 2.68
CA GLY A 31 15.92 -13.65 1.38
C GLY A 31 15.47 -12.19 1.50
N GLU A 32 15.97 -11.33 0.64
CA GLU A 32 15.57 -9.94 0.62
C GLU A 32 14.06 -9.88 0.30
N VAL A 33 13.29 -9.19 1.14
CA VAL A 33 11.85 -8.99 0.95
C VAL A 33 11.66 -7.81 0.00
N ILE A 34 11.14 -8.06 -1.19
CA ILE A 34 10.83 -7.01 -2.15
C ILE A 34 9.42 -6.49 -1.87
N ILE A 35 9.32 -5.20 -1.57
CA ILE A 35 8.06 -4.49 -1.35
C ILE A 35 7.85 -3.53 -2.51
N THR A 36 6.88 -3.81 -3.38
CA THR A 36 6.53 -2.89 -4.47
C THR A 36 5.49 -1.87 -4.02
N HIS A 37 5.56 -0.67 -4.59
CA HIS A 37 4.49 0.32 -4.49
C HIS A 37 4.20 0.93 -5.88
N ALA A 38 2.92 1.23 -6.15
CA ALA A 38 2.47 1.68 -7.47
C ALA A 38 2.15 3.18 -7.54
N SER A 39 2.24 3.89 -6.41
CA SER A 39 1.90 5.31 -6.32
C SER A 39 3.08 6.14 -5.85
N MET A 40 3.30 7.27 -6.53
CA MET A 40 4.18 8.35 -6.09
C MET A 40 3.30 9.47 -5.50
N SER A 41 2.74 9.22 -4.32
CA SER A 41 1.83 10.12 -3.62
C SER A 41 2.10 10.16 -2.12
N THR A 42 1.46 11.09 -1.41
CA THR A 42 1.58 11.25 0.05
C THR A 42 1.28 9.97 0.83
N SER A 43 0.41 9.10 0.30
CA SER A 43 0.11 7.82 0.92
C SER A 43 1.25 6.81 0.91
N SER A 44 2.28 7.01 0.08
CA SER A 44 3.50 6.17 0.09
C SER A 44 4.55 6.65 1.10
N ILE A 45 4.39 7.82 1.70
CA ILE A 45 5.37 8.41 2.63
C ILE A 45 5.65 7.48 3.83
N PRO A 46 4.68 6.81 4.46
CA PRO A 46 4.98 5.89 5.56
C PRO A 46 5.95 4.76 5.17
N LEU A 47 5.81 4.18 3.98
CA LEU A 47 6.72 3.17 3.45
C LEU A 47 8.13 3.75 3.24
N TRP A 48 8.23 4.95 2.67
CA TRP A 48 9.52 5.59 2.41
C TRP A 48 10.23 6.00 3.70
N VAL A 49 9.48 6.47 4.70
CA VAL A 49 10.02 6.77 6.04
C VAL A 49 10.51 5.49 6.70
N ALA A 50 9.71 4.41 6.69
CA ALA A 50 10.12 3.13 7.26
C ALA A 50 11.42 2.61 6.61
N SER A 51 11.57 2.78 5.30
CA SER A 51 12.77 2.39 4.56
C SER A 51 13.98 3.29 4.91
N ARG A 52 13.82 4.62 4.88
CA ARG A 52 14.93 5.56 5.13
C ARG A 52 15.40 5.59 6.58
N GLN A 53 14.48 5.40 7.53
CA GLN A 53 14.80 5.34 8.96
C GLN A 53 15.28 3.94 9.39
N ASN A 54 15.48 3.02 8.43
CA ASN A 54 15.95 1.65 8.66
C ASN A 54 15.04 0.84 9.60
N PHE A 55 13.73 1.15 9.66
CA PHE A 55 12.83 0.42 10.57
C PHE A 55 12.67 -1.04 10.15
N PHE A 56 12.75 -1.37 8.87
CA PHE A 56 12.79 -2.77 8.45
C PHE A 56 13.97 -3.51 9.06
N SER A 57 15.17 -2.94 8.99
CA SER A 57 16.38 -3.53 9.59
C SER A 57 16.30 -3.58 11.12
N LYS A 58 15.70 -2.56 11.77
CA LYS A 58 15.43 -2.55 13.22
C LYS A 58 14.63 -3.78 13.65
N TYR A 59 13.69 -4.22 12.84
CA TYR A 59 12.88 -5.42 13.10
C TYR A 59 13.41 -6.69 12.39
N GLY A 60 14.69 -6.69 11.97
CA GLY A 60 15.34 -7.88 11.41
C GLY A 60 14.90 -8.25 9.99
N VAL A 61 14.29 -7.33 9.24
CA VAL A 61 13.87 -7.56 7.85
C VAL A 61 14.84 -6.88 6.89
N LYS A 62 15.45 -7.65 6.01
CA LYS A 62 16.17 -7.10 4.85
C LYS A 62 15.15 -6.80 3.75
N ALA A 63 14.64 -5.57 3.72
CA ALA A 63 13.63 -5.14 2.77
C ALA A 63 14.20 -4.20 1.69
N LYS A 64 13.69 -4.36 0.46
CA LYS A 64 13.93 -3.44 -0.65
C LYS A 64 12.60 -2.91 -1.16
N THR A 65 12.46 -1.59 -1.21
CA THR A 65 11.27 -0.94 -1.76
C THR A 65 11.50 -0.60 -3.23
N VAL A 66 10.53 -0.97 -4.09
CA VAL A 66 10.60 -0.79 -5.55
C VAL A 66 9.34 -0.11 -6.04
N TRP A 67 9.51 1.02 -6.73
CA TRP A 67 8.39 1.66 -7.42
C TRP A 67 8.11 0.96 -8.75
N VAL A 68 6.83 0.70 -9.02
CA VAL A 68 6.34 0.17 -10.30
C VAL A 68 5.23 1.07 -10.83
N ARG A 69 5.10 1.17 -12.16
CA ARG A 69 4.13 2.10 -12.76
C ARG A 69 2.72 1.49 -12.74
N GLY A 70 1.94 1.85 -11.74
CA GLY A 70 0.51 1.54 -11.64
C GLY A 70 0.19 0.10 -11.22
N ASN A 71 -1.08 -0.13 -10.93
CA ASN A 71 -1.56 -1.41 -10.41
C ASN A 71 -1.31 -2.61 -11.34
N PRO A 72 -1.45 -2.50 -12.68
CA PRO A 72 -1.18 -3.64 -13.56
C PRO A 72 0.25 -4.17 -13.45
N ALA A 73 1.26 -3.27 -13.39
CA ALA A 73 2.65 -3.67 -13.21
C ALA A 73 2.87 -4.30 -11.82
N GLN A 74 2.21 -3.76 -10.79
CA GLN A 74 2.29 -4.33 -9.44
C GLN A 74 1.70 -5.74 -9.37
N ILE A 75 0.56 -5.98 -10.02
CA ILE A 75 -0.04 -7.32 -10.14
C ILE A 75 0.92 -8.27 -10.86
N ALA A 76 1.52 -7.82 -11.97
CA ALA A 76 2.46 -8.64 -12.73
C ALA A 76 3.65 -9.10 -11.89
N THR A 77 4.23 -8.21 -11.06
CA THR A 77 5.37 -8.57 -10.18
C THR A 77 4.98 -9.53 -9.04
N LEU A 78 3.74 -9.46 -8.55
CA LEU A 78 3.23 -10.45 -7.59
C LEU A 78 3.03 -11.82 -8.25
N VAL A 79 2.45 -11.83 -9.46
CA VAL A 79 2.16 -13.06 -10.21
C VAL A 79 3.45 -13.76 -10.62
N SER A 80 4.49 -13.03 -11.02
CA SER A 80 5.81 -13.61 -11.38
C SER A 80 6.59 -14.11 -10.17
N GLY A 81 6.22 -13.71 -8.94
CA GLY A 81 6.98 -14.01 -7.73
C GLY A 81 8.18 -13.07 -7.47
N ASP A 82 8.41 -12.08 -8.34
CA ASP A 82 9.47 -11.08 -8.17
C ASP A 82 9.26 -10.19 -6.94
N THR A 83 8.02 -10.12 -6.47
CA THR A 83 7.60 -9.34 -5.30
C THR A 83 6.91 -10.24 -4.30
N GLN A 84 7.26 -10.10 -3.02
CA GLN A 84 6.62 -10.81 -1.92
C GLN A 84 5.47 -10.00 -1.32
N ILE A 85 5.60 -8.67 -1.32
CA ILE A 85 4.65 -7.75 -0.70
C ILE A 85 4.34 -6.62 -1.66
N ALA A 86 3.05 -6.35 -1.89
CA ALA A 86 2.62 -5.14 -2.56
C ALA A 86 2.04 -4.14 -1.54
N TYR A 87 2.62 -2.96 -1.50
CA TYR A 87 2.09 -1.81 -0.78
C TYR A 87 1.26 -0.98 -1.76
N GLY A 88 -0.06 -1.10 -1.69
CA GLY A 88 -0.92 -0.54 -2.74
C GLY A 88 -2.39 -0.47 -2.36
N GLY A 89 -3.23 -0.19 -3.33
CA GLY A 89 -4.67 -0.12 -3.13
C GLY A 89 -5.34 -1.50 -3.14
N ALA A 90 -6.43 -1.66 -2.40
CA ALA A 90 -7.26 -2.87 -2.40
C ALA A 90 -7.79 -3.28 -3.80
N PRO A 91 -7.99 -2.37 -4.79
CA PRO A 91 -8.30 -2.78 -6.17
C PRO A 91 -7.31 -3.78 -6.76
N THR A 92 -6.01 -3.67 -6.40
CA THR A 92 -4.95 -4.60 -6.85
C THR A 92 -5.24 -6.02 -6.39
N ALA A 93 -5.65 -6.20 -5.11
CA ALA A 93 -5.97 -7.52 -4.57
C ALA A 93 -7.19 -8.13 -5.27
N MET A 94 -8.26 -7.34 -5.48
CA MET A 94 -9.47 -7.83 -6.16
C MET A 94 -9.20 -8.23 -7.61
N ALA A 95 -8.42 -7.42 -8.35
CA ALA A 95 -8.06 -7.74 -9.72
C ALA A 95 -7.20 -9.01 -9.82
N ALA A 96 -6.24 -9.19 -8.91
CA ALA A 96 -5.42 -10.40 -8.86
C ALA A 96 -6.26 -11.64 -8.48
N ALA A 97 -7.22 -11.50 -7.55
CA ALA A 97 -8.13 -12.58 -7.16
C ALA A 97 -9.04 -13.04 -8.31
N VAL A 98 -9.56 -12.10 -9.13
CA VAL A 98 -10.30 -12.44 -10.36
C VAL A 98 -9.41 -13.21 -11.34
N GLY A 99 -8.11 -12.91 -11.37
CA GLY A 99 -7.10 -13.66 -12.14
C GLY A 99 -6.72 -15.02 -11.54
N GLY A 100 -7.42 -15.48 -10.49
CA GLY A 100 -7.18 -16.78 -9.84
C GLY A 100 -6.06 -16.80 -8.82
N ARG A 101 -5.53 -15.62 -8.39
CA ARG A 101 -4.49 -15.54 -7.35
C ARG A 101 -5.12 -15.49 -5.96
N ASP A 102 -4.59 -16.28 -5.04
CA ASP A 102 -5.07 -16.28 -3.64
C ASP A 102 -4.41 -15.17 -2.84
N MET A 103 -4.89 -13.95 -3.08
CA MET A 103 -4.39 -12.74 -2.43
C MET A 103 -5.00 -12.52 -1.06
N LYS A 104 -4.19 -11.96 -0.15
CA LYS A 104 -4.62 -11.49 1.17
C LYS A 104 -4.24 -10.04 1.39
N ILE A 105 -5.19 -9.26 1.88
CA ILE A 105 -5.00 -7.94 2.44
C ILE A 105 -4.79 -8.13 3.93
N ILE A 106 -3.56 -7.95 4.40
CA ILE A 106 -3.22 -8.17 5.81
C ILE A 106 -3.29 -6.91 6.65
N ALA A 107 -3.35 -5.73 6.03
CA ALA A 107 -3.51 -4.44 6.70
C ALA A 107 -4.05 -3.37 5.75
N SER A 108 -4.68 -2.33 6.33
CA SER A 108 -5.03 -1.08 5.66
C SER A 108 -4.53 0.10 6.48
N LEU A 109 -3.54 0.83 5.93
CA LEU A 109 -2.88 1.95 6.61
C LEU A 109 -3.60 3.29 6.39
N SER A 110 -4.70 3.28 5.66
CA SER A 110 -5.58 4.43 5.43
C SER A 110 -7.03 3.98 5.34
N SER A 111 -7.87 4.54 6.21
CA SER A 111 -9.32 4.26 6.30
C SER A 111 -10.19 5.26 5.53
N ARG A 112 -9.59 6.31 4.95
CA ARG A 112 -10.30 7.37 4.23
C ARG A 112 -9.64 7.70 2.91
N GLU A 113 -10.44 8.30 2.00
CA GLU A 113 -9.90 8.92 0.80
C GLU A 113 -9.01 10.11 1.17
N ASN A 114 -7.97 10.32 0.36
CA ASN A 114 -6.97 11.38 0.58
C ASN A 114 -6.63 12.18 -0.68
N LEU A 115 -7.48 12.09 -1.71
CA LEU A 115 -7.33 12.86 -2.94
C LEU A 115 -8.54 13.77 -3.11
N ASP A 116 -8.27 15.06 -3.19
CA ASP A 116 -9.27 16.10 -3.43
C ASP A 116 -9.72 16.10 -4.89
N LEU A 117 -10.98 16.43 -5.14
CA LEU A 117 -11.52 16.62 -6.48
C LEU A 117 -11.28 18.06 -6.93
N VAL A 118 -10.51 18.24 -7.99
CA VAL A 118 -10.14 19.55 -8.53
C VAL A 118 -10.53 19.65 -10.00
N ALA A 119 -11.05 20.81 -10.38
CA ALA A 119 -11.49 21.12 -11.73
C ALA A 119 -10.91 22.44 -12.24
N ARG A 120 -10.94 22.64 -13.56
CA ARG A 120 -10.53 23.88 -14.20
C ARG A 120 -11.40 25.07 -13.79
N PRO A 121 -10.86 26.31 -13.90
CA PRO A 121 -11.67 27.52 -13.76
C PRO A 121 -12.91 27.48 -14.66
N GLY A 122 -14.05 27.91 -14.11
CA GLY A 122 -15.35 27.87 -14.80
C GLY A 122 -16.17 26.58 -14.56
N ILE A 123 -15.60 25.55 -13.97
CA ILE A 123 -16.32 24.40 -13.42
C ILE A 123 -16.48 24.67 -11.91
N THR A 124 -17.66 25.09 -11.49
CA THR A 124 -17.91 25.59 -10.13
C THR A 124 -18.70 24.60 -9.27
N SER A 125 -19.30 23.60 -9.89
CA SER A 125 -20.05 22.54 -9.23
C SER A 125 -19.77 21.18 -9.86
N ALA A 126 -20.04 20.11 -9.11
CA ALA A 126 -19.89 18.75 -9.64
C ALA A 126 -20.80 18.51 -10.87
N LYS A 127 -21.96 19.17 -10.96
CA LYS A 127 -22.87 19.04 -12.12
C LYS A 127 -22.26 19.57 -13.43
N ASP A 128 -21.30 20.49 -13.34
CA ASP A 128 -20.59 21.05 -14.51
C ASP A 128 -19.58 20.04 -15.09
N LEU A 129 -19.34 18.91 -14.41
CA LEU A 129 -18.51 17.81 -14.91
C LEU A 129 -19.19 16.98 -16.01
N ARG A 130 -20.48 17.16 -16.26
CA ARG A 130 -21.20 16.47 -17.33
C ARG A 130 -20.55 16.71 -18.68
N GLY A 131 -20.24 15.60 -19.39
CA GLY A 131 -19.56 15.62 -20.68
C GLY A 131 -18.09 16.06 -20.64
N LYS A 132 -17.50 16.27 -19.48
CA LYS A 132 -16.11 16.73 -19.32
C LYS A 132 -15.11 15.59 -19.31
N ARG A 133 -13.85 15.94 -19.61
CA ARG A 133 -12.69 15.03 -19.59
C ARG A 133 -12.18 14.93 -18.16
N PHE A 134 -12.22 13.73 -17.59
CA PHE A 134 -11.76 13.45 -16.25
C PHE A 134 -10.48 12.59 -16.30
N GLY A 135 -9.36 13.12 -15.82
CA GLY A 135 -8.08 12.42 -15.81
C GLY A 135 -8.00 11.37 -14.72
N VAL A 136 -7.51 10.18 -15.08
CA VAL A 136 -7.22 9.08 -14.14
C VAL A 136 -5.87 8.42 -14.44
N GLN A 137 -5.30 7.74 -13.46
CA GLN A 137 -4.03 7.02 -13.63
C GLN A 137 -4.21 5.72 -14.43
N SER A 138 -5.24 4.97 -14.11
CA SER A 138 -5.64 3.73 -14.77
C SER A 138 -7.09 3.42 -14.43
N LEU A 139 -7.82 2.75 -15.32
CA LEU A 139 -9.17 2.28 -15.02
C LEU A 139 -9.10 1.19 -13.93
N GLY A 140 -10.03 1.23 -12.99
CA GLY A 140 -10.05 0.33 -11.83
C GLY A 140 -8.92 0.54 -10.82
N GLY A 141 -8.04 1.54 -11.01
CA GLY A 141 -6.97 1.89 -10.08
C GLY A 141 -7.42 2.79 -8.93
N GLY A 142 -6.48 3.15 -8.05
CA GLY A 142 -6.77 3.96 -6.86
C GLY A 142 -7.31 5.35 -7.17
N VAL A 143 -6.72 6.06 -8.14
CA VAL A 143 -7.18 7.39 -8.58
C VAL A 143 -8.58 7.32 -9.19
N TRP A 144 -8.83 6.32 -10.04
CA TRP A 144 -10.17 6.08 -10.60
C TRP A 144 -11.20 5.79 -9.49
N LYS A 145 -10.84 4.93 -8.53
CA LYS A 145 -11.71 4.64 -7.38
C LYS A 145 -12.10 5.93 -6.63
N THR A 146 -11.12 6.76 -6.27
CA THR A 146 -11.40 8.00 -5.55
C THR A 146 -12.25 8.96 -6.39
N ALA A 147 -11.98 9.07 -7.70
CA ALA A 147 -12.81 9.84 -8.62
C ALA A 147 -14.28 9.36 -8.61
N THR A 148 -14.49 8.06 -8.70
CA THR A 148 -15.83 7.45 -8.67
C THR A 148 -16.53 7.69 -7.32
N VAL A 149 -15.81 7.57 -6.20
CA VAL A 149 -16.36 7.87 -4.86
C VAL A 149 -16.81 9.35 -4.77
N TRP A 150 -16.02 10.29 -5.29
CA TRP A 150 -16.40 11.68 -5.34
C TRP A 150 -17.63 11.92 -6.24
N LEU A 151 -17.67 11.31 -7.42
CA LEU A 151 -18.83 11.43 -8.30
C LEU A 151 -20.10 10.92 -7.62
N GLU A 152 -20.05 9.73 -7.00
CA GLU A 152 -21.19 9.19 -6.23
C GLU A 152 -21.60 10.11 -5.06
N HIS A 153 -20.62 10.66 -4.33
CA HIS A 153 -20.89 11.61 -3.23
C HIS A 153 -21.72 12.81 -3.70
N PHE A 154 -21.49 13.28 -4.93
CA PHE A 154 -22.25 14.36 -5.55
C PHE A 154 -23.50 13.88 -6.32
N GLY A 155 -23.87 12.60 -6.20
CA GLY A 155 -25.02 12.04 -6.90
C GLY A 155 -24.81 11.91 -8.40
N MET A 156 -23.55 11.86 -8.86
CA MET A 156 -23.18 11.72 -10.28
C MET A 156 -22.74 10.30 -10.60
N ASP A 157 -22.78 9.95 -11.87
CA ASP A 157 -22.31 8.68 -12.40
C ASP A 157 -21.57 8.88 -13.72
N GLU A 158 -20.43 8.19 -13.88
CA GLU A 158 -19.55 8.32 -15.05
C GLU A 158 -20.30 8.17 -16.38
N ARG A 159 -21.12 7.10 -16.50
CA ARG A 159 -21.82 6.78 -17.75
C ARG A 159 -23.06 7.65 -17.95
N ARG A 160 -23.90 7.75 -16.92
CA ARG A 160 -25.13 8.55 -16.98
C ARG A 160 -24.87 10.01 -17.28
N ASP A 161 -23.81 10.59 -16.69
CA ASP A 161 -23.44 11.98 -16.84
C ASP A 161 -22.41 12.20 -17.97
N ASN A 162 -22.12 11.14 -18.77
CA ASN A 162 -21.21 11.16 -19.93
C ASN A 162 -19.83 11.75 -19.62
N ILE A 163 -19.26 11.41 -18.46
CA ILE A 163 -17.93 11.84 -18.05
C ILE A 163 -16.88 11.02 -18.80
N GLN A 164 -15.99 11.69 -19.52
CA GLN A 164 -14.97 11.05 -20.36
C GLN A 164 -13.72 10.78 -19.54
N LEU A 165 -13.49 9.52 -19.16
CA LEU A 165 -12.27 9.12 -18.46
C LEU A 165 -11.07 9.08 -19.40
N ILE A 166 -10.03 9.84 -19.07
CA ILE A 166 -8.77 9.91 -19.82
C ILE A 166 -7.65 9.32 -18.97
N VAL A 167 -7.08 8.21 -19.44
CA VAL A 167 -5.93 7.58 -18.77
C VAL A 167 -4.66 8.32 -19.16
N ILE A 168 -3.99 8.96 -18.18
CA ILE A 168 -2.83 9.83 -18.43
C ILE A 168 -1.59 9.32 -17.71
N GLY A 169 -1.61 9.24 -16.37
CA GLY A 169 -0.45 8.88 -15.58
C GLY A 169 -0.64 9.18 -14.10
N ASP A 170 0.48 9.31 -13.37
CA ASP A 170 0.44 9.58 -11.94
C ASP A 170 -0.13 10.96 -11.58
N VAL A 171 -0.35 11.20 -10.28
CA VAL A 171 -1.00 12.43 -9.80
C VAL A 171 -0.26 13.72 -10.16
N THR A 172 1.05 13.66 -10.36
CA THR A 172 1.85 14.82 -10.79
C THR A 172 1.55 15.16 -12.25
N VAL A 173 1.53 14.13 -13.12
CA VAL A 173 1.18 14.28 -14.54
C VAL A 173 -0.28 14.69 -14.70
N LEU A 174 -1.19 14.15 -13.87
CA LEU A 174 -2.59 14.57 -13.84
C LEU A 174 -2.74 16.06 -13.48
N SER A 175 -2.01 16.55 -12.47
CA SER A 175 -1.99 17.96 -12.10
C SER A 175 -1.52 18.84 -13.25
N GLN A 176 -0.44 18.48 -13.92
CA GLN A 176 0.08 19.20 -15.09
C GLN A 176 -0.88 19.16 -16.28
N SER A 177 -1.56 18.03 -16.50
CA SER A 177 -2.56 17.87 -17.56
C SER A 177 -3.80 18.72 -17.30
N LEU A 178 -4.18 18.90 -16.04
CA LEU A 178 -5.25 19.83 -15.65
C LEU A 178 -4.82 21.28 -15.89
N GLU A 179 -3.61 21.67 -15.50
CA GLU A 179 -3.06 22.99 -15.74
C GLU A 179 -2.97 23.34 -17.23
N SER A 180 -2.56 22.40 -18.07
CA SER A 180 -2.46 22.60 -19.54
C SER A 180 -3.80 22.53 -20.27
N GLY A 181 -4.89 22.12 -19.60
CA GLY A 181 -6.21 21.98 -20.20
C GLY A 181 -6.41 20.72 -21.04
N LEU A 182 -5.53 19.74 -20.92
CA LEU A 182 -5.71 18.42 -21.53
C LEU A 182 -6.90 17.67 -20.92
N ILE A 183 -7.13 17.85 -19.62
CA ILE A 183 -8.28 17.36 -18.87
C ILE A 183 -8.99 18.52 -18.18
N ASP A 184 -10.25 18.32 -17.81
CA ASP A 184 -11.10 19.33 -17.20
C ASP A 184 -11.25 19.16 -15.69
N ALA A 185 -11.06 17.93 -15.19
CA ALA A 185 -11.06 17.59 -13.76
C ALA A 185 -10.17 16.37 -13.49
N THR A 186 -9.76 16.22 -12.24
CA THR A 186 -9.06 15.05 -11.72
C THR A 186 -9.10 15.02 -10.20
N VAL A 187 -8.56 13.97 -9.57
CA VAL A 187 -8.30 13.92 -8.14
C VAL A 187 -6.80 13.94 -7.86
N VAL A 188 -6.40 14.78 -6.89
CA VAL A 188 -5.00 14.98 -6.51
C VAL A 188 -4.84 15.06 -4.98
N PRO A 189 -3.65 14.78 -4.43
CA PRO A 189 -3.36 15.02 -3.01
C PRO A 189 -3.58 16.47 -2.61
N GLY A 190 -3.91 16.70 -1.34
CA GLY A 190 -4.25 18.02 -0.80
C GLY A 190 -3.20 19.10 -1.09
N TYR A 191 -1.90 18.77 -1.03
CA TYR A 191 -0.85 19.75 -1.34
C TYR A 191 -0.87 20.22 -2.80
N LEU A 192 -1.21 19.35 -3.75
CA LEU A 192 -1.41 19.74 -5.15
C LEU A 192 -2.73 20.49 -5.34
N SER A 193 -3.78 20.06 -4.64
CA SER A 193 -5.08 20.73 -4.63
C SER A 193 -4.95 22.19 -4.18
N ARG A 194 -4.27 22.44 -3.07
CA ARG A 194 -3.99 23.81 -2.57
C ARG A 194 -3.22 24.65 -3.59
N ARG A 195 -2.14 24.10 -4.17
CA ARG A 195 -1.36 24.76 -5.21
C ARG A 195 -2.19 25.10 -6.45
N LEU A 196 -3.08 24.20 -6.86
CA LEU A 196 -3.99 24.45 -7.99
C LEU A 196 -5.00 25.53 -7.64
N ALA A 197 -5.54 25.52 -6.41
CA ALA A 197 -6.45 26.56 -5.92
C ALA A 197 -5.81 27.96 -5.96
N GLU A 198 -4.55 28.10 -5.56
CA GLU A 198 -3.77 29.36 -5.67
C GLU A 198 -3.65 29.87 -7.12
N LYS A 199 -3.73 28.95 -8.10
CA LYS A 199 -3.75 29.28 -9.53
C LYS A 199 -5.16 29.48 -10.11
N GLY A 200 -6.19 29.51 -9.26
CA GLY A 200 -7.58 29.75 -9.66
C GLY A 200 -8.36 28.51 -10.11
N PHE A 201 -7.84 27.29 -9.89
CA PHE A 201 -8.57 26.05 -10.11
C PHE A 201 -9.60 25.84 -8.98
N THR A 202 -10.71 25.16 -9.30
CA THR A 202 -11.79 24.96 -8.34
C THR A 202 -11.59 23.62 -7.60
N VAL A 203 -11.52 23.67 -6.27
CA VAL A 203 -11.61 22.48 -5.43
C VAL A 203 -13.08 22.17 -5.21
N LEU A 204 -13.60 21.18 -5.95
CA LEU A 204 -15.01 20.76 -5.88
C LEU A 204 -15.27 19.88 -4.66
N GLY A 205 -14.27 19.14 -4.21
CA GLY A 205 -14.35 18.27 -3.04
C GLY A 205 -13.02 18.15 -2.31
N SER A 206 -13.04 18.35 -1.00
CA SER A 206 -11.88 18.26 -0.13
C SER A 206 -12.02 17.08 0.85
N CYS A 207 -11.04 16.17 0.87
CA CYS A 207 -11.00 15.05 1.79
C CYS A 207 -10.78 15.48 3.25
N GLU A 208 -10.24 16.66 3.50
CA GLU A 208 -10.14 17.24 4.83
C GLU A 208 -11.52 17.59 5.39
N GLN A 209 -12.41 18.11 4.54
CA GLN A 209 -13.78 18.53 4.92
C GLN A 209 -14.76 17.37 4.82
N THR A 210 -14.59 16.47 3.87
CA THR A 210 -15.50 15.36 3.60
C THR A 210 -14.84 14.02 3.89
N ARG A 211 -15.31 13.33 4.92
CA ARG A 211 -14.72 12.07 5.38
C ARG A 211 -15.25 10.88 4.59
N LEU A 212 -14.72 10.65 3.39
CA LEU A 212 -15.10 9.51 2.55
C LEU A 212 -14.37 8.24 3.01
N PRO A 213 -15.11 7.17 3.41
CA PRO A 213 -14.49 5.90 3.81
C PRO A 213 -13.72 5.26 2.66
N SER A 214 -12.60 4.64 2.98
CA SER A 214 -11.76 3.95 2.00
C SER A 214 -11.03 2.74 2.60
N VAL A 215 -10.59 1.84 1.73
CA VAL A 215 -9.53 0.89 2.00
C VAL A 215 -8.33 1.31 1.18
N GLY A 216 -7.46 2.10 1.80
CA GLY A 216 -6.30 2.69 1.14
C GLY A 216 -4.98 2.20 1.73
N MET A 217 -3.91 2.22 0.92
CA MET A 217 -2.57 1.79 1.33
C MET A 217 -2.58 0.47 2.08
N THR A 218 -3.01 -0.55 1.37
CA THR A 218 -3.05 -1.91 1.91
C THR A 218 -1.71 -2.61 1.77
N VAL A 219 -1.47 -3.56 2.65
CA VAL A 219 -0.36 -4.50 2.54
C VAL A 219 -0.93 -5.81 2.00
N LEU A 220 -0.49 -6.19 0.81
CA LEU A 220 -0.99 -7.31 0.04
C LEU A 220 0.07 -8.38 -0.06
N VAL A 221 -0.33 -9.64 0.15
CA VAL A 221 0.52 -10.81 0.01
C VAL A 221 -0.26 -11.96 -0.60
N GLU A 222 0.43 -12.95 -1.15
CA GLU A 222 -0.20 -14.22 -1.48
C GLU A 222 -0.37 -15.09 -0.24
N ARG A 223 -1.45 -15.88 -0.17
CA ARG A 223 -1.71 -16.79 0.98
C ARG A 223 -0.54 -17.73 1.27
N PRO A 224 0.10 -18.39 0.28
CA PRO A 224 1.24 -19.25 0.58
C PRO A 224 2.39 -18.51 1.27
N TYR A 225 2.66 -17.27 0.83
CA TYR A 225 3.68 -16.44 1.46
C TYR A 225 3.31 -16.06 2.90
N LEU A 226 2.04 -15.69 3.14
CA LEU A 226 1.53 -15.38 4.49
C LEU A 226 1.69 -16.57 5.44
N GLN A 227 1.36 -17.78 4.98
CA GLN A 227 1.45 -18.99 5.80
C GLN A 227 2.89 -19.36 6.17
N GLN A 228 3.84 -19.15 5.25
CA GLN A 228 5.23 -19.53 5.44
C GLN A 228 6.08 -18.45 6.13
N ASN A 229 5.68 -17.19 6.06
CA ASN A 229 6.49 -16.04 6.46
C ASN A 229 5.79 -15.13 7.50
N GLY A 230 4.96 -15.70 8.37
CA GLY A 230 4.16 -14.93 9.33
C GLY A 230 4.99 -14.04 10.26
N GLU A 231 6.16 -14.48 10.72
CA GLU A 231 7.06 -13.65 11.55
C GLU A 231 7.65 -12.49 10.76
N THR A 232 8.14 -12.74 9.55
CA THR A 232 8.66 -11.71 8.65
C THR A 232 7.59 -10.65 8.39
N LEU A 233 6.34 -11.06 8.14
CA LEU A 233 5.22 -10.14 7.91
C LEU A 233 4.85 -9.34 9.16
N GLN A 234 4.89 -9.94 10.36
CA GLN A 234 4.74 -9.18 11.60
C GLN A 234 5.81 -8.10 11.72
N ASN A 235 7.07 -8.43 11.42
CA ASN A 235 8.18 -7.49 11.50
C ASN A 235 8.10 -6.40 10.42
N VAL A 236 7.64 -6.72 9.22
CA VAL A 236 7.30 -5.72 8.19
C VAL A 236 6.19 -4.77 8.67
N MET A 237 5.13 -5.30 9.29
CA MET A 237 4.06 -4.48 9.82
C MET A 237 4.51 -3.58 10.96
N LYS A 238 5.37 -4.06 11.87
CA LYS A 238 5.99 -3.23 12.92
C LYS A 238 6.75 -2.05 12.30
N ALA A 239 7.56 -2.30 11.27
CA ALA A 239 8.32 -1.25 10.59
C ALA A 239 7.42 -0.20 9.91
N LEU A 240 6.35 -0.63 9.24
CA LEU A 240 5.41 0.27 8.57
C LEU A 240 4.63 1.12 9.58
N VAL A 241 4.13 0.52 10.67
CA VAL A 241 3.43 1.25 11.71
C VAL A 241 4.37 2.21 12.43
N GLU A 242 5.62 1.83 12.69
CA GLU A 242 6.61 2.75 13.26
C GLU A 242 6.88 3.94 12.32
N GLY A 243 6.91 3.70 11.00
CA GLY A 243 6.96 4.79 10.01
C GLY A 243 5.80 5.78 10.14
N MET A 244 4.57 5.30 10.38
CA MET A 244 3.40 6.16 10.63
C MET A 244 3.54 6.95 11.93
N VAL A 245 3.90 6.28 13.03
CA VAL A 245 4.06 6.90 14.34
C VAL A 245 5.21 7.91 14.35
N PHE A 246 6.31 7.60 13.64
CA PHE A 246 7.43 8.51 13.43
C PHE A 246 6.99 9.82 12.76
N ILE A 247 6.16 9.71 11.70
CA ILE A 247 5.58 10.87 11.01
C ILE A 247 4.66 11.67 11.93
N ALA A 248 3.85 11.01 12.75
CA ALA A 248 2.90 11.65 13.66
C ALA A 248 3.60 12.46 14.76
N SER A 249 4.86 12.16 15.09
CA SER A 249 5.63 12.85 16.12
C SER A 249 6.29 14.13 15.59
N PRO A 250 5.94 15.34 16.09
CA PRO A 250 6.43 16.62 15.56
C PRO A 250 7.96 16.76 15.59
N LYS A 251 8.63 16.12 16.56
CA LYS A 251 10.10 16.15 16.68
C LYS A 251 10.83 15.57 15.46
N ASN A 252 10.15 14.70 14.71
CA ASN A 252 10.73 14.01 13.56
C ASN A 252 10.45 14.73 12.22
N LYS A 253 9.76 15.87 12.25
CA LYS A 253 9.40 16.65 11.06
C LYS A 253 10.56 16.88 10.10
N PRO A 254 11.78 17.29 10.53
CA PRO A 254 12.89 17.51 9.61
C PRO A 254 13.27 16.27 8.80
N ALA A 255 13.32 15.09 9.44
CA ALA A 255 13.65 13.83 8.77
C ALA A 255 12.55 13.36 7.81
N VAL A 256 11.29 13.64 8.14
CA VAL A 256 10.15 13.35 7.25
C VAL A 256 10.19 14.26 6.04
N LEU A 257 10.42 15.56 6.21
CA LEU A 257 10.56 16.53 5.10
C LEU A 257 11.70 16.14 4.16
N GLU A 258 12.87 15.76 4.69
CA GLU A 258 13.99 15.28 3.89
C GLU A 258 13.60 14.05 3.05
N THR A 259 12.85 13.12 3.65
CA THR A 259 12.34 11.95 2.94
C THR A 259 11.40 12.33 1.80
N ILE A 260 10.47 13.25 2.07
CA ILE A 260 9.51 13.77 1.09
C ILE A 260 10.25 14.44 -0.08
N MET A 261 11.14 15.39 0.22
CA MET A 261 11.88 16.13 -0.79
C MET A 261 12.68 15.20 -1.69
N LYS A 262 13.37 14.22 -1.12
CA LYS A 262 14.15 13.24 -1.89
C LYS A 262 13.29 12.36 -2.77
N GLN A 263 12.17 11.83 -2.26
CA GLN A 263 11.33 10.90 -3.01
C GLN A 263 10.56 11.59 -4.14
N PHE A 264 10.04 12.78 -3.89
CA PHE A 264 9.35 13.56 -4.91
C PHE A 264 10.29 14.41 -5.80
N LYS A 265 11.61 14.38 -5.53
CA LYS A 265 12.60 15.22 -6.21
C LYS A 265 12.25 16.73 -6.13
N MET A 266 11.74 17.14 -4.97
CA MET A 266 11.38 18.53 -4.72
C MET A 266 12.62 19.33 -4.35
N THR A 267 12.78 20.51 -4.94
CA THR A 267 13.84 21.50 -4.63
C THR A 267 13.34 22.59 -3.70
N GLU A 268 12.03 22.80 -3.61
CA GLU A 268 11.39 23.84 -2.80
C GLU A 268 10.79 23.24 -1.54
N ALA A 269 10.90 23.97 -0.43
CA ALA A 269 10.40 23.53 0.87
C ALA A 269 8.87 23.59 0.98
N ALA A 270 8.21 24.58 0.37
CA ALA A 270 6.77 24.80 0.54
C ALA A 270 5.90 23.62 0.06
N PRO A 271 6.12 23.02 -1.13
CA PRO A 271 5.39 21.83 -1.54
C PRO A 271 5.65 20.62 -0.63
N ALA A 272 6.88 20.48 -0.12
CA ALA A 272 7.24 19.40 0.81
C ALA A 272 6.51 19.56 2.15
N GLU A 273 6.40 20.80 2.65
CA GLU A 273 5.63 21.12 3.85
C GLU A 273 4.16 20.76 3.68
N GLY A 274 3.56 21.10 2.53
CA GLY A 274 2.19 20.72 2.22
C GLY A 274 1.97 19.21 2.21
N ALA A 275 2.89 18.45 1.60
CA ALA A 275 2.83 16.99 1.60
C ALA A 275 3.03 16.39 3.01
N TYR A 276 3.86 17.02 3.85
CA TYR A 276 4.03 16.67 5.25
C TYR A 276 2.71 16.85 6.03
N GLN A 277 2.03 17.98 5.87
CA GLN A 277 0.74 18.23 6.54
C GLN A 277 -0.31 17.18 6.12
N ASP A 278 -0.41 16.86 4.83
CA ASP A 278 -1.33 15.85 4.33
C ASP A 278 -1.08 14.48 4.99
N VAL A 279 0.18 14.03 5.06
CA VAL A 279 0.49 12.72 5.65
C VAL A 279 0.34 12.72 7.17
N VAL A 280 0.67 13.81 7.87
CA VAL A 280 0.46 13.92 9.31
C VAL A 280 -1.03 13.83 9.65
N THR A 281 -1.87 14.54 8.89
CA THR A 281 -3.32 14.44 9.06
C THR A 281 -3.80 13.00 8.89
N LEU A 282 -3.32 12.30 7.86
CA LEU A 282 -3.68 10.91 7.59
C LEU A 282 -3.28 9.96 8.73
N VAL A 283 -2.01 10.02 9.19
CA VAL A 283 -1.48 9.07 10.18
C VAL A 283 -1.98 9.32 11.60
N ARG A 284 -2.49 10.54 11.87
CA ARG A 284 -3.08 10.90 13.18
C ARG A 284 -4.55 10.55 13.32
N LEU A 285 -5.22 10.09 12.26
CA LEU A 285 -6.59 9.60 12.38
C LEU A 285 -6.64 8.43 13.34
N GLU A 286 -7.54 8.47 14.32
CA GLU A 286 -7.66 7.43 15.35
C GLU A 286 -7.92 6.05 14.72
N GLU A 287 -8.76 5.99 13.70
CA GLU A 287 -9.05 4.78 12.95
C GLU A 287 -7.85 4.17 12.20
N ASN A 288 -6.75 4.94 12.00
CA ASN A 288 -5.53 4.45 11.37
C ASN A 288 -4.47 3.97 12.38
N ARG A 289 -4.71 4.16 13.70
CA ARG A 289 -3.76 3.75 14.74
C ARG A 289 -3.57 2.23 14.78
N LYS A 290 -4.64 1.49 14.48
CA LYS A 290 -4.63 0.04 14.33
C LYS A 290 -5.06 -0.28 12.90
N PRO A 291 -4.16 -0.75 12.05
CA PRO A 291 -4.39 -0.80 10.60
C PRO A 291 -5.27 -2.01 10.19
N TYR A 292 -6.42 -2.18 10.84
CA TYR A 292 -7.44 -3.13 10.44
C TYR A 292 -8.11 -2.75 9.13
N VAL A 293 -8.55 -3.74 8.38
CA VAL A 293 -9.27 -3.55 7.13
C VAL A 293 -10.76 -3.35 7.39
N SER A 294 -11.33 -2.25 6.91
CA SER A 294 -12.78 -2.01 6.99
C SER A 294 -13.52 -2.88 5.97
N MET A 295 -14.35 -3.81 6.44
CA MET A 295 -15.17 -4.66 5.57
C MET A 295 -16.29 -3.87 4.87
N GLU A 296 -16.81 -2.82 5.49
CA GLU A 296 -17.77 -1.91 4.86
C GLU A 296 -17.15 -1.22 3.64
N ALA A 297 -15.95 -0.67 3.80
CA ALA A 297 -15.22 -0.05 2.71
C ALA A 297 -14.81 -1.07 1.62
N MET A 298 -14.49 -2.31 1.99
CA MET A 298 -14.23 -3.40 1.03
C MET A 298 -15.46 -3.72 0.17
N ARG A 299 -16.65 -3.83 0.77
CA ARG A 299 -17.90 -4.07 0.04
C ARG A 299 -18.27 -2.88 -0.86
N THR A 300 -18.06 -1.66 -0.39
CA THR A 300 -18.22 -0.45 -1.22
C THR A 300 -17.30 -0.50 -2.44
N LEU A 301 -16.02 -0.82 -2.22
CA LEU A 301 -15.05 -0.96 -3.31
C LEU A 301 -15.45 -2.05 -4.30
N GLN A 302 -15.91 -3.20 -3.83
CA GLN A 302 -16.41 -4.29 -4.69
C GLN A 302 -17.58 -3.82 -5.56
N ARG A 303 -18.56 -3.11 -4.97
CA ARG A 303 -19.69 -2.54 -5.67
C ARG A 303 -19.26 -1.58 -6.78
N LEU A 304 -18.26 -0.74 -6.54
CA LEU A 304 -17.72 0.17 -7.55
C LEU A 304 -17.01 -0.59 -8.67
N LEU A 305 -16.09 -1.48 -8.31
CA LEU A 305 -15.23 -2.17 -9.28
C LEU A 305 -15.98 -3.17 -10.16
N LYS A 306 -17.11 -3.74 -9.69
CA LYS A 306 -17.94 -4.63 -10.54
C LYS A 306 -18.50 -3.95 -11.78
N THR A 307 -18.61 -2.62 -11.80
CA THR A 307 -19.03 -1.85 -12.97
C THR A 307 -18.00 -1.89 -14.10
N GLN A 308 -16.72 -2.06 -13.74
CA GLN A 308 -15.60 -2.19 -14.68
C GLN A 308 -15.31 -3.66 -15.02
N ASN A 309 -15.45 -4.54 -14.02
CA ASN A 309 -15.25 -5.98 -14.19
C ASN A 309 -16.31 -6.74 -13.38
N PRO A 310 -17.36 -7.29 -14.04
CA PRO A 310 -18.45 -8.00 -13.36
C PRO A 310 -17.99 -9.16 -12.47
N LYS A 311 -16.89 -9.86 -12.82
CA LYS A 311 -16.32 -10.95 -12.01
C LYS A 311 -15.88 -10.52 -10.61
N ILE A 312 -15.58 -9.23 -10.40
CA ILE A 312 -15.29 -8.70 -9.07
C ILE A 312 -16.51 -8.79 -8.17
N GLY A 313 -17.73 -8.65 -8.73
CA GLY A 313 -18.97 -8.81 -7.98
C GLY A 313 -19.19 -10.22 -7.43
N GLU A 314 -18.54 -11.23 -7.99
CA GLU A 314 -18.63 -12.63 -7.58
C GLU A 314 -17.61 -13.01 -6.48
N LEU A 315 -16.65 -12.13 -6.19
CA LEU A 315 -15.62 -12.38 -5.16
C LEU A 315 -16.25 -12.42 -3.76
N ASN A 316 -15.83 -13.39 -2.96
CA ASN A 316 -16.03 -13.30 -1.51
C ASN A 316 -14.96 -12.37 -0.93
N VAL A 317 -15.32 -11.10 -0.70
CA VAL A 317 -14.36 -10.07 -0.21
C VAL A 317 -13.87 -10.34 1.20
N GLU A 318 -14.65 -11.04 2.01
CA GLU A 318 -14.25 -11.50 3.35
C GLU A 318 -13.04 -12.44 3.26
N SER A 319 -13.01 -13.29 2.24
CA SER A 319 -11.90 -14.22 2.01
C SER A 319 -10.60 -13.53 1.57
N LEU A 320 -10.67 -12.29 1.10
CA LEU A 320 -9.49 -11.50 0.72
C LEU A 320 -8.81 -10.83 1.92
N VAL A 321 -9.45 -10.78 3.08
CA VAL A 321 -8.89 -10.12 4.27
C VAL A 321 -8.38 -11.15 5.25
N ASP A 322 -7.15 -10.93 5.74
CA ASP A 322 -6.57 -11.71 6.83
C ASP A 322 -5.95 -10.76 7.87
N SER A 323 -6.68 -10.53 8.96
CA SER A 323 -6.25 -9.64 10.02
C SER A 323 -5.38 -10.34 11.09
N SER A 324 -4.97 -11.57 10.90
CA SER A 324 -4.26 -12.38 11.92
C SER A 324 -2.95 -11.73 12.38
N ILE A 325 -2.21 -11.10 11.47
CA ILE A 325 -0.96 -10.37 11.77
C ILE A 325 -1.24 -9.16 12.64
N ILE A 326 -2.24 -8.35 12.27
CA ILE A 326 -2.60 -7.14 13.02
C ILE A 326 -3.14 -7.51 14.39
N LYS A 327 -4.00 -8.54 14.45
CA LYS A 327 -4.53 -9.03 15.72
C LYS A 327 -3.43 -9.49 16.67
N LYS A 328 -2.41 -10.21 16.20
CA LYS A 328 -1.27 -10.61 17.05
C LYS A 328 -0.50 -9.42 17.60
N LEU A 329 -0.29 -8.38 16.80
CA LEU A 329 0.38 -7.15 17.24
C LEU A 329 -0.46 -6.38 18.24
N ASP A 330 -1.78 -6.34 18.03
CA ASP A 330 -2.74 -5.69 18.92
C ASP A 330 -2.84 -6.41 20.27
N ASP A 331 -3.04 -7.72 20.25
CA ASP A 331 -3.09 -8.55 21.47
C ASP A 331 -1.77 -8.46 22.30
N ALA A 332 -0.63 -8.18 21.65
CA ALA A 332 0.65 -7.96 22.29
C ALA A 332 0.84 -6.51 22.83
N GLY A 333 -0.14 -5.64 22.64
CA GLY A 333 -0.08 -4.22 23.05
C GLY A 333 0.96 -3.41 22.26
N PHE A 334 1.34 -3.86 21.07
CA PHE A 334 2.40 -3.24 20.29
C PHE A 334 2.08 -1.81 19.89
N PHE A 335 0.84 -1.57 19.46
CA PHE A 335 0.42 -0.24 18.98
C PHE A 335 0.47 0.79 20.10
N GLU A 336 -0.18 0.53 21.22
CA GLU A 336 -0.24 1.42 22.39
C GLU A 336 1.16 1.75 22.90
N LYS A 337 2.01 0.73 23.02
CA LYS A 337 3.39 0.89 23.47
C LYS A 337 4.19 1.77 22.53
N LEU A 338 4.07 1.55 21.22
CA LEU A 338 4.79 2.31 20.20
C LEU A 338 4.34 3.78 20.18
N TYR A 339 3.03 4.05 20.22
CA TYR A 339 2.51 5.41 20.26
C TYR A 339 2.97 6.16 21.53
N ALA A 340 2.99 5.47 22.69
CA ALA A 340 3.49 6.04 23.94
C ALA A 340 4.99 6.36 23.86
N GLU A 341 5.82 5.49 23.27
CA GLU A 341 7.26 5.69 23.08
C GLU A 341 7.57 6.95 22.28
N TYR A 342 6.78 7.24 21.28
CA TYR A 342 6.94 8.44 20.44
C TYR A 342 6.23 9.68 21.01
N GLY A 343 5.51 9.56 22.11
CA GLY A 343 4.74 10.65 22.71
C GLY A 343 3.58 11.13 21.83
N VAL A 344 3.02 10.26 21.02
CA VAL A 344 1.88 10.53 20.13
C VAL A 344 0.62 10.09 20.84
N LYS A 345 -0.29 11.06 21.09
CA LYS A 345 -1.58 10.84 21.75
C LYS A 345 -2.66 10.44 20.76
#